data_266b24ec8f556f2258ba240192a5087a
#
_entry.id   266b24ec8f556f2258ba240192a5087a
#
_cell.length_a   1.000
_cell.length_b   1.000
_cell.length_c   1.000
_cell.angle_alpha   90.00
_cell.angle_beta   90.00
_cell.angle_gamma   90.00
#
_symmetry.space_group_name_H-M   'P 1'
#
loop_
_entity.id
_entity.type
_entity.pdbx_description
1 polymer ?
#
loop_
_entity_poly.entity_id
_entity_poly.type
_entity_poly.pdbx_seq_one_letter_code
_entity_poly.pdbx_strand_id
1 'polypeptide(L)'
;LMFYVVPQQLDDAEFPEDDEKYVTYGGNMWKMDLTTGNKAEEDFTIERHINSGKKTDDENLGVDVKITAYRNGTGWSEYLPDLNSSTEYQVHPKELRISELKLTKADGQVVEKTYSEEEDVHWIFPIPVEKNDYNIWNSNIQSYSTAYYQGEEERGGVECYLFYGEEIDYQIPNPEALSALPPPILENTTTTLTLWEKAWVHPTTGTIVDYAKEIKQYINLPDLPEVP
;
A
#
# COMPACT_ATOMS: atom_id res chain seq x y z
N LEU A 1 1.02 10.50 16.59
CA LEU A 1 1.99 10.24 17.68
C LEU A 1 3.36 10.17 17.05
N MET A 2 4.21 11.17 17.28
CA MET A 2 5.59 11.16 16.82
C MET A 2 6.38 10.23 17.74
N PHE A 3 7.00 9.22 17.16
CA PHE A 3 7.99 8.42 17.85
C PHE A 3 9.37 9.05 17.62
N TYR A 4 9.90 9.73 18.63
CA TYR A 4 11.31 10.11 18.66
C TYR A 4 12.12 8.87 19.12
N VAL A 5 12.80 8.22 18.19
CA VAL A 5 13.89 7.33 18.52
C VAL A 5 15.16 8.18 18.56
N VAL A 6 15.78 8.30 19.73
CA VAL A 6 17.04 9.02 19.92
C VAL A 6 18.15 8.28 19.15
N PRO A 7 18.92 8.95 18.29
CA PRO A 7 19.95 8.30 17.49
C PRO A 7 21.16 7.94 18.35
N GLN A 8 21.25 6.70 18.77
CA GLN A 8 22.50 6.12 19.27
C GLN A 8 22.69 4.77 18.58
N GLN A 9 23.65 4.74 17.63
CA GLN A 9 24.16 3.55 16.95
C GLN A 9 23.13 2.82 16.06
N LEU A 10 22.79 3.45 14.93
CA LEU A 10 21.84 2.88 13.94
C LEU A 10 22.52 2.06 12.83
N ASP A 11 23.85 1.92 12.83
CA ASP A 11 24.54 1.08 11.84
C ASP A 11 24.14 -0.40 11.91
N ASP A 12 23.57 -0.84 13.04
CA ASP A 12 23.07 -2.19 13.26
C ASP A 12 21.54 -2.22 13.58
N ALA A 13 20.80 -1.17 13.22
CA ALA A 13 19.36 -1.15 13.46
C ALA A 13 18.64 -2.19 12.59
N GLU A 14 17.83 -3.00 13.23
CA GLU A 14 16.97 -3.99 12.59
C GLU A 14 15.51 -3.71 12.96
N PHE A 15 14.58 -4.18 12.15
CA PHE A 15 13.17 -4.17 12.51
C PHE A 15 12.97 -5.06 13.74
N PRO A 16 12.26 -4.60 14.80
CA PRO A 16 12.17 -5.34 16.05
C PRO A 16 11.40 -6.65 15.89
N GLU A 17 11.85 -7.68 16.60
CA GLU A 17 11.13 -8.94 16.76
C GLU A 17 10.05 -8.82 17.84
N ASP A 18 8.98 -9.63 17.73
CA ASP A 18 7.87 -9.70 18.69
C ASP A 18 7.27 -8.30 19.03
N ASP A 19 7.21 -7.39 18.05
CA ASP A 19 6.70 -6.03 18.20
C ASP A 19 5.33 -5.86 17.54
N GLU A 20 4.52 -4.99 18.10
CA GLU A 20 3.17 -4.71 17.65
C GLU A 20 2.95 -3.21 17.49
N LYS A 21 2.53 -2.79 16.30
CA LYS A 21 2.32 -1.37 15.97
C LYS A 21 0.95 -1.14 15.36
N TYR A 22 0.35 -0.01 15.73
CA TYR A 22 -0.88 0.48 15.15
C TYR A 22 -0.65 1.82 14.48
N VAL A 23 -1.05 1.93 13.21
CA VAL A 23 -0.97 3.17 12.43
C VAL A 23 -2.35 3.48 11.92
N THR A 24 -2.81 4.70 12.19
CA THR A 24 -4.12 5.19 11.73
C THR A 24 -3.90 6.38 10.81
N TYR A 25 -4.51 6.38 9.65
CA TYR A 25 -4.52 7.50 8.73
C TYR A 25 -5.90 7.67 8.11
N GLY A 26 -6.22 8.88 7.73
CA GLY A 26 -7.47 9.23 7.10
C GLY A 26 -7.27 9.98 5.79
N GLY A 27 -8.33 10.09 5.03
CA GLY A 27 -8.36 10.81 3.77
C GLY A 27 -9.77 10.87 3.23
N ASN A 28 -9.88 11.32 1.99
CA ASN A 28 -11.15 11.43 1.28
C ASN A 28 -11.18 10.46 0.12
N MET A 29 -12.30 9.78 -0.06
CA MET A 29 -12.55 8.95 -1.24
C MET A 29 -13.75 9.45 -2.02
N TRP A 30 -13.70 9.31 -3.34
CA TRP A 30 -14.84 9.54 -4.21
C TRP A 30 -15.54 8.23 -4.49
N LYS A 31 -16.82 8.17 -4.20
CA LYS A 31 -17.67 7.04 -4.57
C LYS A 31 -18.60 7.48 -5.70
N MET A 32 -18.67 6.68 -6.75
CA MET A 32 -19.62 6.88 -7.84
C MET A 32 -20.75 5.86 -7.71
N ASP A 33 -21.98 6.36 -7.68
CA ASP A 33 -23.16 5.53 -7.84
C ASP A 33 -23.27 5.13 -9.33
N LEU A 34 -23.02 3.87 -9.62
CA LEU A 34 -23.04 3.34 -11.00
C LEU A 34 -24.42 3.41 -11.66
N THR A 35 -25.49 3.53 -10.87
CA THR A 35 -26.87 3.63 -11.41
C THR A 35 -27.19 5.06 -11.85
N THR A 36 -26.75 6.05 -11.09
CA THR A 36 -27.08 7.47 -11.33
C THR A 36 -25.93 8.27 -11.91
N GLY A 37 -24.71 7.74 -11.89
CA GLY A 37 -23.48 8.46 -12.26
C GLY A 37 -23.08 9.56 -11.27
N ASN A 38 -23.80 9.71 -10.14
CA ASN A 38 -23.50 10.71 -9.15
C ASN A 38 -22.21 10.36 -8.38
N LYS A 39 -21.40 11.39 -8.14
CA LYS A 39 -20.19 11.27 -7.30
C LYS A 39 -20.49 11.87 -5.93
N ALA A 40 -20.06 11.17 -4.88
CA ALA A 40 -20.05 11.65 -3.52
C ALA A 40 -18.63 11.56 -2.96
N GLU A 41 -18.22 12.58 -2.23
CA GLU A 41 -16.98 12.55 -1.45
C GLU A 41 -17.30 12.05 -0.06
N GLU A 42 -16.52 11.09 0.41
CA GLU A 42 -16.68 10.49 1.73
C GLU A 42 -15.34 10.47 2.44
N ASP A 43 -15.33 10.81 3.71
CA ASP A 43 -14.17 10.67 4.57
C ASP A 43 -13.99 9.20 4.95
N PHE A 44 -12.74 8.77 5.02
CA PHE A 44 -12.40 7.43 5.47
C PHE A 44 -11.26 7.43 6.49
N THR A 45 -11.18 6.35 7.25
CA THR A 45 -10.05 6.03 8.11
C THR A 45 -9.56 4.62 7.79
N ILE A 46 -8.25 4.46 7.71
CA ILE A 46 -7.60 3.16 7.61
C ILE A 46 -6.78 2.95 8.86
N GLU A 47 -7.00 1.80 9.48
CA GLU A 47 -6.18 1.30 10.57
C GLU A 47 -5.28 0.19 10.03
N ARG A 48 -3.98 0.31 10.26
CA ARG A 48 -3.00 -0.71 9.94
C ARG A 48 -2.45 -1.27 11.23
N HIS A 49 -2.65 -2.56 11.44
CA HIS A 49 -2.05 -3.31 12.52
C HIS A 49 -0.88 -4.11 11.96
N ILE A 50 0.31 -3.88 12.48
CA ILE A 50 1.57 -4.50 12.09
C ILE A 50 2.05 -5.32 13.26
N ASN A 51 2.29 -6.61 13.05
CA ASN A 51 2.81 -7.52 14.05
C ASN A 51 4.04 -8.23 13.48
N SER A 52 5.18 -8.06 14.11
CA SER A 52 6.41 -8.79 13.79
C SER A 52 6.56 -10.00 14.69
N GLY A 53 6.90 -11.13 14.10
CA GLY A 53 7.21 -12.36 14.81
C GLY A 53 8.69 -12.49 15.14
N LYS A 54 9.15 -13.73 15.34
CA LYS A 54 10.56 -14.06 15.53
C LYS A 54 11.25 -14.31 14.20
N LYS A 55 12.57 -14.10 14.19
CA LYS A 55 13.42 -14.50 13.07
C LYS A 55 13.28 -16.00 12.79
N THR A 56 13.24 -16.36 11.53
CA THR A 56 13.31 -17.75 11.06
C THR A 56 14.75 -18.24 11.02
N ASP A 57 14.98 -19.54 10.75
CA ASP A 57 16.31 -20.13 10.64
C ASP A 57 17.14 -19.50 9.48
N ASP A 58 16.47 -18.89 8.50
CA ASP A 58 17.08 -18.16 7.38
C ASP A 58 17.30 -16.66 7.68
N GLU A 59 17.22 -16.28 8.96
CA GLU A 59 17.33 -14.89 9.45
C GLU A 59 16.22 -13.95 8.93
N ASN A 60 15.20 -14.44 8.26
CA ASN A 60 14.06 -13.64 7.86
C ASN A 60 13.10 -13.41 9.04
N LEU A 61 12.47 -12.25 9.03
CA LEU A 61 11.45 -11.86 10.00
C LEU A 61 10.05 -12.00 9.37
N GLY A 62 9.18 -12.76 10.05
CA GLY A 62 7.76 -12.78 9.69
C GLY A 62 7.08 -11.48 10.11
N VAL A 63 6.39 -10.82 9.20
CA VAL A 63 5.61 -9.60 9.49
C VAL A 63 4.20 -9.74 8.97
N ASP A 64 3.22 -9.64 9.87
CA ASP A 64 1.81 -9.67 9.56
C ASP A 64 1.25 -8.24 9.54
N VAL A 65 0.62 -7.85 8.45
CA VAL A 65 -0.04 -6.55 8.32
C VAL A 65 -1.52 -6.75 8.06
N LYS A 66 -2.36 -6.27 8.97
CA LYS A 66 -3.81 -6.23 8.78
C LYS A 66 -4.26 -4.81 8.51
N ILE A 67 -5.11 -4.64 7.50
CA ILE A 67 -5.71 -3.37 7.14
C ILE A 67 -7.21 -3.46 7.42
N THR A 68 -7.73 -2.46 8.16
CA THR A 68 -9.14 -2.29 8.45
C THR A 68 -9.56 -0.90 8.02
N ALA A 69 -10.64 -0.79 7.26
CA ALA A 69 -11.10 0.48 6.72
C ALA A 69 -12.49 0.85 7.26
N TYR A 70 -12.70 2.14 7.46
CA TYR A 70 -13.94 2.72 7.94
C TYR A 70 -14.32 3.93 7.09
N ARG A 71 -15.62 4.06 6.77
CA ARG A 71 -16.21 5.28 6.25
C ARG A 71 -16.69 6.14 7.41
N ASN A 72 -16.37 7.42 7.39
CA ASN A 72 -16.69 8.33 8.46
C ASN A 72 -17.72 9.37 8.03
N GLY A 73 -18.62 9.72 8.93
CA GLY A 73 -19.53 10.86 8.83
C GLY A 73 -19.60 11.59 10.16
N THR A 74 -20.35 12.68 10.22
CA THR A 74 -20.49 13.48 11.42
C THR A 74 -21.09 12.66 12.57
N GLY A 75 -20.25 12.27 13.51
CA GLY A 75 -20.65 11.53 14.71
C GLY A 75 -20.90 10.03 14.50
N TRP A 76 -20.48 9.46 13.36
CA TRP A 76 -20.56 8.02 13.10
C TRP A 76 -19.37 7.51 12.29
N SER A 77 -19.10 6.21 12.41
CA SER A 77 -18.11 5.49 11.60
C SER A 77 -18.72 4.14 11.18
N GLU A 78 -18.56 3.78 9.93
CA GLU A 78 -19.05 2.52 9.36
C GLU A 78 -17.88 1.69 8.85
N TYR A 79 -17.83 0.44 9.30
CA TYR A 79 -16.84 -0.54 8.89
C TYR A 79 -17.01 -0.91 7.40
N LEU A 80 -15.91 -0.93 6.66
CA LEU A 80 -15.87 -1.26 5.23
C LEU A 80 -15.15 -2.61 5.02
N PRO A 81 -15.86 -3.74 5.17
CA PRO A 81 -15.22 -5.06 5.07
C PRO A 81 -14.54 -5.32 3.73
N ASP A 82 -15.09 -4.79 2.64
CA ASP A 82 -14.58 -5.00 1.28
C ASP A 82 -13.21 -4.37 1.00
N LEU A 83 -12.76 -3.47 1.89
CA LEU A 83 -11.45 -2.82 1.81
C LEU A 83 -10.41 -3.44 2.75
N ASN A 84 -10.80 -4.47 3.51
CA ASN A 84 -9.88 -5.14 4.40
C ASN A 84 -8.91 -6.04 3.65
N SER A 85 -7.73 -6.17 4.21
CA SER A 85 -6.75 -7.15 3.74
C SER A 85 -5.84 -7.60 4.87
N SER A 86 -5.23 -8.76 4.70
CA SER A 86 -4.15 -9.25 5.55
C SER A 86 -2.99 -9.64 4.66
N THR A 87 -1.78 -9.21 5.00
CA THR A 87 -0.58 -9.59 4.26
C THR A 87 0.45 -10.13 5.24
N GLU A 88 0.90 -11.34 4.97
CA GLU A 88 2.01 -12.00 5.67
C GLU A 88 3.26 -11.80 4.81
N TYR A 89 4.33 -11.28 5.39
CA TYR A 89 5.62 -11.06 4.74
C TYR A 89 6.70 -11.88 5.40
N GLN A 90 7.66 -12.36 4.61
CA GLN A 90 8.98 -12.77 5.06
C GLN A 90 9.96 -11.71 4.58
N VAL A 91 10.61 -11.01 5.51
CA VAL A 91 11.49 -9.88 5.20
C VAL A 91 12.85 -10.04 5.85
N HIS A 92 13.90 -9.55 5.18
CA HIS A 92 15.21 -9.37 5.81
C HIS A 92 15.11 -8.21 6.84
N PRO A 93 15.47 -8.42 8.12
CA PRO A 93 15.13 -7.48 9.20
C PRO A 93 15.82 -6.11 9.12
N LYS A 94 16.94 -5.99 8.42
CA LYS A 94 17.69 -4.74 8.23
C LYS A 94 17.33 -4.07 6.90
N GLU A 95 17.38 -4.81 5.81
CA GLU A 95 17.11 -4.28 4.48
C GLU A 95 15.62 -4.14 4.19
N LEU A 96 14.77 -4.83 4.97
CA LEU A 96 13.31 -4.88 4.82
C LEU A 96 12.88 -5.36 3.43
N ARG A 97 13.77 -6.13 2.78
CA ARG A 97 13.55 -6.78 1.50
C ARG A 97 12.65 -8.00 1.69
N ILE A 98 11.64 -8.10 0.84
CA ILE A 98 10.69 -9.21 0.86
C ILE A 98 11.29 -10.40 0.13
N SER A 99 11.34 -11.56 0.77
CA SER A 99 11.59 -12.84 0.11
C SER A 99 10.28 -13.51 -0.31
N GLU A 100 9.26 -13.47 0.55
CA GLU A 100 7.96 -14.05 0.29
C GLU A 100 6.86 -13.15 0.84
N LEU A 101 5.70 -13.16 0.17
CA LEU A 101 4.49 -12.55 0.71
C LEU A 101 3.24 -13.34 0.34
N LYS A 102 2.24 -13.23 1.21
CA LYS A 102 0.91 -13.76 1.00
C LYS A 102 -0.12 -12.71 1.37
N LEU A 103 -0.78 -12.16 0.36
CA LEU A 103 -1.88 -11.19 0.51
C LEU A 103 -3.21 -11.93 0.48
N THR A 104 -4.00 -11.80 1.54
CA THR A 104 -5.39 -12.27 1.59
C THR A 104 -6.31 -11.06 1.51
N LYS A 105 -7.13 -11.00 0.46
CA LYS A 105 -8.12 -9.94 0.25
C LYS A 105 -9.40 -10.18 1.04
N ALA A 106 -10.25 -9.18 1.11
CA ALA A 106 -11.54 -9.25 1.80
C ALA A 106 -12.47 -10.35 1.26
N ASP A 107 -12.43 -10.61 -0.04
CA ASP A 107 -13.20 -11.67 -0.74
C ASP A 107 -12.61 -13.09 -0.54
N GLY A 108 -11.51 -13.21 0.20
CA GLY A 108 -10.80 -14.45 0.44
C GLY A 108 -9.84 -14.87 -0.68
N GLN A 109 -9.70 -14.07 -1.76
CA GLN A 109 -8.67 -14.31 -2.75
C GLN A 109 -7.27 -14.18 -2.12
N VAL A 110 -6.38 -15.10 -2.50
CA VAL A 110 -5.01 -15.14 -2.02
C VAL A 110 -4.06 -14.88 -3.19
N VAL A 111 -3.13 -13.95 -2.98
CA VAL A 111 -2.03 -13.67 -3.90
C VAL A 111 -0.73 -14.00 -3.19
N GLU A 112 0.02 -14.96 -3.73
CA GLU A 112 1.33 -15.34 -3.22
C GLU A 112 2.40 -14.87 -4.20
N LYS A 113 3.50 -14.32 -3.67
CA LYS A 113 4.65 -13.82 -4.43
C LYS A 113 5.93 -14.25 -3.73
N THR A 114 6.92 -14.61 -4.53
CA THR A 114 8.29 -14.84 -4.10
C THR A 114 9.19 -13.92 -4.92
N TYR A 115 10.11 -13.24 -4.27
CA TYR A 115 11.04 -12.32 -4.91
C TYR A 115 12.47 -12.82 -4.76
N SER A 116 13.23 -12.69 -5.83
CA SER A 116 14.68 -12.93 -5.82
C SER A 116 15.42 -11.71 -5.25
N GLU A 117 16.67 -11.92 -4.86
CA GLU A 117 17.54 -10.81 -4.43
C GLU A 117 17.76 -9.77 -5.54
N GLU A 118 17.75 -10.19 -6.81
CA GLU A 118 17.94 -9.31 -7.95
C GLU A 118 16.76 -8.36 -8.20
N GLU A 119 15.54 -8.76 -7.80
CA GLU A 119 14.35 -7.91 -7.91
C GLU A 119 14.32 -6.82 -6.86
N ASP A 120 15.03 -7.03 -5.75
CA ASP A 120 15.25 -6.05 -4.66
C ASP A 120 13.97 -5.33 -4.22
N VAL A 121 12.92 -6.11 -3.93
CA VAL A 121 11.61 -5.59 -3.54
C VAL A 121 11.54 -5.43 -2.02
N HIS A 122 11.26 -4.22 -1.57
CA HIS A 122 11.16 -3.89 -0.16
C HIS A 122 9.70 -3.79 0.31
N TRP A 123 9.46 -4.16 1.57
CA TRP A 123 8.18 -3.92 2.23
C TRP A 123 7.96 -2.44 2.55
N ILE A 124 9.00 -1.81 3.08
CA ILE A 124 9.13 -0.36 3.36
C ILE A 124 10.59 0.03 3.10
N PHE A 125 10.94 1.30 3.26
CA PHE A 125 12.32 1.75 3.06
C PHE A 125 13.29 1.07 4.03
N PRO A 126 14.49 0.66 3.57
CA PRO A 126 15.52 0.01 4.40
C PRO A 126 16.07 0.94 5.49
N ILE A 127 16.89 0.39 6.40
CA ILE A 127 17.50 1.13 7.51
C ILE A 127 19.03 0.93 7.45
N PRO A 128 19.83 2.00 7.23
CA PRO A 128 19.45 3.37 6.85
C PRO A 128 18.95 3.47 5.40
N VAL A 129 18.26 4.57 5.10
CA VAL A 129 17.83 4.87 3.73
C VAL A 129 18.97 5.56 2.99
N GLU A 130 19.27 5.09 1.80
CA GLU A 130 20.22 5.73 0.89
C GLU A 130 19.52 6.61 -0.15
N LYS A 131 20.29 7.45 -0.88
CA LYS A 131 19.79 8.29 -1.97
C LYS A 131 19.66 7.51 -3.28
N ASN A 132 19.05 6.33 -3.21
CA ASN A 132 18.83 5.41 -4.32
C ASN A 132 17.33 5.25 -4.58
N ASP A 133 16.98 4.75 -5.76
CA ASP A 133 15.62 4.33 -6.07
C ASP A 133 15.34 2.97 -5.40
N TYR A 134 14.09 2.74 -4.98
CA TYR A 134 13.68 1.50 -4.31
C TYR A 134 12.45 0.91 -4.96
N ASN A 135 12.41 -0.41 -5.13
CA ASN A 135 11.19 -1.14 -5.48
C ASN A 135 10.40 -1.41 -4.20
N ILE A 136 9.29 -0.72 -4.01
CA ILE A 136 8.44 -0.85 -2.83
C ILE A 136 7.18 -1.63 -3.19
N TRP A 137 6.83 -2.64 -2.40
CA TRP A 137 5.60 -3.40 -2.56
C TRP A 137 4.37 -2.50 -2.48
N ASN A 138 3.49 -2.60 -3.48
CA ASN A 138 2.25 -1.83 -3.55
C ASN A 138 1.05 -2.76 -3.70
N SER A 139 0.26 -2.90 -2.63
CA SER A 139 -0.91 -3.79 -2.61
C SER A 139 -2.02 -3.37 -3.58
N ASN A 140 -2.06 -2.11 -4.03
CA ASN A 140 -3.10 -1.64 -4.97
C ASN A 140 -2.90 -2.23 -6.36
N ILE A 141 -1.66 -2.42 -6.78
CA ILE A 141 -1.30 -3.03 -8.06
C ILE A 141 -0.90 -4.50 -7.92
N GLN A 142 -0.83 -5.02 -6.68
CA GLN A 142 -0.38 -6.37 -6.34
C GLN A 142 0.99 -6.71 -6.93
N SER A 143 1.86 -5.71 -6.97
CA SER A 143 3.23 -5.75 -7.47
C SER A 143 4.05 -4.70 -6.72
N TYR A 144 5.28 -4.45 -7.13
CA TYR A 144 6.04 -3.32 -6.64
C TYR A 144 5.92 -2.12 -7.59
N SER A 145 6.07 -0.94 -7.05
CA SER A 145 6.32 0.30 -7.80
C SER A 145 7.68 0.88 -7.41
N THR A 146 8.32 1.56 -8.35
CA THR A 146 9.61 2.17 -8.07
C THR A 146 9.41 3.54 -7.43
N ALA A 147 9.96 3.69 -6.23
CA ALA A 147 10.04 4.97 -5.51
C ALA A 147 11.35 5.65 -5.90
N TYR A 148 11.26 6.65 -6.77
CA TYR A 148 12.41 7.42 -7.29
C TYR A 148 12.84 8.48 -6.29
N TYR A 149 14.13 8.52 -5.95
CA TYR A 149 14.69 9.58 -5.12
C TYR A 149 14.63 10.94 -5.82
N GLN A 150 14.05 11.96 -5.16
CA GLN A 150 13.85 13.29 -5.73
C GLN A 150 14.71 14.37 -5.07
N GLY A 151 15.27 14.10 -3.90
CA GLY A 151 16.06 15.09 -3.17
C GLY A 151 15.80 15.09 -1.67
N GLU A 152 16.21 16.16 -1.03
CA GLU A 152 16.08 16.38 0.41
C GLU A 152 15.07 17.50 0.67
N GLU A 153 14.16 17.29 1.60
CA GLU A 153 13.17 18.27 2.03
C GLU A 153 12.98 18.24 3.55
N GLU A 154 12.71 19.37 4.15
CA GLU A 154 12.32 19.45 5.55
C GLU A 154 10.80 19.23 5.70
N ARG A 155 10.40 18.34 6.61
CA ARG A 155 9.01 18.10 6.98
C ARG A 155 8.84 18.13 8.50
N GLY A 156 8.05 19.09 8.98
CA GLY A 156 7.79 19.23 10.43
C GLY A 156 9.06 19.47 11.26
N GLY A 157 10.09 20.09 10.71
CA GLY A 157 11.38 20.30 11.38
C GLY A 157 12.33 19.09 11.32
N VAL A 158 12.02 18.10 10.47
CA VAL A 158 12.83 16.91 10.25
C VAL A 158 13.37 16.91 8.83
N GLU A 159 14.68 16.70 8.66
CA GLU A 159 15.28 16.48 7.33
C GLU A 159 14.86 15.10 6.83
N CYS A 160 14.31 15.06 5.61
CA CYS A 160 13.78 13.86 4.98
C CYS A 160 14.34 13.70 3.57
N TYR A 161 14.42 12.45 3.11
CA TYR A 161 14.55 12.15 1.70
C TYR A 161 13.15 12.07 1.10
N LEU A 162 12.95 12.78 -0.02
CA LEU A 162 11.72 12.73 -0.80
C LEU A 162 11.82 11.62 -1.85
N PHE A 163 10.83 10.76 -1.88
CA PHE A 163 10.63 9.76 -2.92
C PHE A 163 9.31 10.00 -3.65
N TYR A 164 9.30 9.69 -4.94
CA TYR A 164 8.10 9.78 -5.79
C TYR A 164 7.93 8.49 -6.57
N GLY A 165 6.73 7.94 -6.59
CA GLY A 165 6.32 6.81 -7.41
C GLY A 165 5.07 7.14 -8.22
N GLU A 166 4.97 6.60 -9.43
CA GLU A 166 3.82 6.78 -10.30
C GLU A 166 3.58 5.53 -11.16
N GLU A 167 2.33 5.12 -11.24
CA GLU A 167 1.85 4.08 -12.16
C GLU A 167 0.70 4.66 -12.98
N ILE A 168 0.79 4.58 -14.30
CA ILE A 168 -0.23 5.13 -15.21
C ILE A 168 -0.88 3.99 -15.97
N ASP A 169 -2.22 3.96 -15.95
CA ASP A 169 -3.04 2.97 -16.68
C ASP A 169 -2.65 1.51 -16.40
N TYR A 170 -2.15 1.24 -15.20
CA TYR A 170 -1.76 -0.10 -14.78
C TYR A 170 -3.00 -1.00 -14.75
N GLN A 171 -2.97 -2.10 -15.51
CA GLN A 171 -4.09 -3.04 -15.58
C GLN A 171 -4.17 -3.87 -14.29
N ILE A 172 -5.32 -3.82 -13.64
CA ILE A 172 -5.62 -4.60 -12.44
C ILE A 172 -6.78 -5.56 -12.69
N PRO A 173 -6.94 -6.63 -11.88
CA PRO A 173 -8.12 -7.49 -11.95
C PRO A 173 -9.41 -6.68 -11.81
N ASN A 174 -10.44 -7.07 -12.56
CA ASN A 174 -11.75 -6.46 -12.43
C ASN A 174 -12.30 -6.64 -11.01
N PRO A 175 -12.87 -5.59 -10.39
CA PRO A 175 -13.55 -5.70 -9.11
C PRO A 175 -14.68 -6.73 -9.15
N GLU A 176 -14.90 -7.45 -8.05
CA GLU A 176 -15.97 -8.45 -7.93
C GLU A 176 -17.36 -7.87 -8.23
N ALA A 177 -17.58 -6.60 -7.88
CA ALA A 177 -18.84 -5.90 -8.19
C ALA A 177 -19.21 -5.93 -9.69
N LEU A 178 -18.24 -6.12 -10.58
CA LEU A 178 -18.47 -6.24 -12.03
C LEU A 178 -18.93 -7.65 -12.45
N SER A 179 -18.82 -8.65 -11.58
CA SER A 179 -19.24 -10.03 -11.86
C SER A 179 -20.74 -10.15 -12.19
N ALA A 180 -21.54 -9.16 -11.78
CA ALA A 180 -22.96 -9.06 -12.12
C ALA A 180 -23.23 -8.62 -13.57
N LEU A 181 -22.21 -8.18 -14.32
CA LEU A 181 -22.33 -7.82 -15.72
C LEU A 181 -22.57 -9.06 -16.60
N PRO A 182 -23.36 -8.95 -17.68
CA PRO A 182 -23.49 -10.02 -18.66
C PRO A 182 -22.12 -10.47 -19.19
N PRO A 183 -21.90 -11.79 -19.41
CA PRO A 183 -20.61 -12.33 -19.81
C PRO A 183 -19.95 -11.61 -21.02
N PRO A 184 -20.65 -11.27 -22.11
CA PRO A 184 -20.04 -10.57 -23.24
C PRO A 184 -19.51 -9.17 -22.89
N ILE A 185 -20.11 -8.52 -21.89
CA ILE A 185 -19.67 -7.21 -21.41
C ILE A 185 -18.48 -7.42 -20.46
N LEU A 186 -18.60 -8.34 -19.50
CA LEU A 186 -17.57 -8.62 -18.52
C LEU A 186 -16.23 -9.03 -19.17
N GLU A 187 -16.29 -9.93 -20.17
CA GLU A 187 -15.10 -10.42 -20.87
C GLU A 187 -14.32 -9.31 -21.62
N ASN A 188 -15.02 -8.25 -22.02
CA ASN A 188 -14.42 -7.10 -22.69
C ASN A 188 -14.25 -5.87 -21.79
N THR A 189 -14.57 -6.00 -20.51
CA THR A 189 -14.35 -4.95 -19.51
C THR A 189 -12.94 -5.06 -18.94
N THR A 190 -12.23 -3.95 -18.92
CA THR A 190 -10.92 -3.87 -18.26
C THR A 190 -10.93 -2.81 -17.17
N THR A 191 -10.16 -3.06 -16.12
CA THR A 191 -9.97 -2.08 -15.05
C THR A 191 -8.52 -1.63 -15.07
N THR A 192 -8.32 -0.32 -15.10
CA THR A 192 -7.00 0.30 -14.99
C THR A 192 -6.91 1.18 -13.76
N LEU A 193 -5.71 1.35 -13.27
CA LEU A 193 -5.40 2.16 -12.10
C LEU A 193 -4.29 3.14 -12.47
N THR A 194 -4.50 4.40 -12.13
CA THR A 194 -3.45 5.41 -12.14
C THR A 194 -3.24 5.86 -10.70
N LEU A 195 -2.02 5.79 -10.23
CA LEU A 195 -1.66 6.25 -8.90
C LEU A 195 -0.38 7.08 -8.95
N TRP A 196 -0.26 8.02 -8.04
CA TRP A 196 1.02 8.60 -7.67
C TRP A 196 1.11 8.66 -6.15
N GLU A 197 2.35 8.60 -5.67
CA GLU A 197 2.64 8.67 -4.24
C GLU A 197 3.94 9.43 -3.98
N LYS A 198 3.99 10.15 -2.87
CA LYS A 198 5.16 10.80 -2.33
C LYS A 198 5.38 10.36 -0.90
N ALA A 199 6.61 10.03 -0.57
CA ALA A 199 7.01 9.69 0.78
C ALA A 199 8.18 10.58 1.21
N TRP A 200 8.06 11.23 2.36
CA TRP A 200 9.14 11.93 3.04
C TRP A 200 9.68 11.02 4.13
N VAL A 201 10.88 10.53 3.94
CA VAL A 201 11.44 9.43 4.73
C VAL A 201 12.64 9.94 5.53
N HIS A 202 12.66 9.63 6.83
CA HIS A 202 13.80 9.97 7.68
C HIS A 202 15.02 9.12 7.29
N PRO A 203 16.17 9.73 6.93
CA PRO A 203 17.30 9.00 6.33
C PRO A 203 17.85 7.86 7.17
N THR A 204 17.91 8.08 8.48
CA THR A 204 18.56 7.15 9.41
C THR A 204 17.65 6.00 9.87
N THR A 205 16.32 6.25 9.97
CA THR A 205 15.39 5.29 10.56
C THR A 205 14.46 4.62 9.56
N GLY A 206 14.45 5.07 8.28
CA GLY A 206 13.49 4.58 7.30
C GLY A 206 12.01 4.94 7.60
N THR A 207 11.79 5.75 8.66
CA THR A 207 10.43 6.14 9.06
C THR A 207 9.84 7.12 8.06
N ILE A 208 8.65 6.84 7.57
CA ILE A 208 7.86 7.77 6.76
C ILE A 208 7.33 8.87 7.69
N VAL A 209 7.84 10.09 7.52
CA VAL A 209 7.47 11.28 8.31
C VAL A 209 6.20 11.91 7.77
N ASP A 210 6.06 11.93 6.45
CA ASP A 210 4.88 12.45 5.76
C ASP A 210 4.63 11.64 4.48
N TYR A 211 3.39 11.58 4.03
CA TYR A 211 2.99 10.77 2.89
C TYR A 211 1.81 11.40 2.17
N ALA A 212 1.89 11.44 0.83
CA ALA A 212 0.81 11.88 -0.03
C ALA A 212 0.56 10.85 -1.13
N LYS A 213 -0.69 10.57 -1.43
CA LYS A 213 -1.08 9.58 -2.44
C LYS A 213 -2.39 9.96 -3.10
N GLU A 214 -2.47 9.74 -4.40
CA GLU A 214 -3.74 9.76 -5.14
C GLU A 214 -3.88 8.47 -5.95
N ILE A 215 -5.06 7.89 -5.92
CA ILE A 215 -5.40 6.69 -6.71
C ILE A 215 -6.64 7.00 -7.51
N LYS A 216 -6.59 6.71 -8.82
CA LYS A 216 -7.73 6.77 -9.72
C LYS A 216 -7.92 5.41 -10.38
N GLN A 217 -9.09 4.84 -10.21
CA GLN A 217 -9.45 3.57 -10.84
C GLN A 217 -10.48 3.85 -11.96
N TYR A 218 -10.22 3.29 -13.11
CA TYR A 218 -11.08 3.42 -14.30
C TYR A 218 -11.60 2.05 -14.71
N ILE A 219 -12.90 1.98 -14.96
CA ILE A 219 -13.56 0.80 -15.51
C ILE A 219 -13.86 1.13 -16.97
N ASN A 220 -13.17 0.44 -17.88
CA ASN A 220 -13.32 0.59 -19.31
C ASN A 220 -14.34 -0.44 -19.81
N LEU A 221 -15.57 0.00 -20.02
CA LEU A 221 -16.63 -0.83 -20.59
C LEU A 221 -16.47 -0.89 -22.11
N PRO A 222 -16.78 -2.03 -22.75
CA PRO A 222 -16.81 -2.12 -24.21
C PRO A 222 -17.88 -1.18 -24.76
N ASP A 223 -17.67 -0.71 -25.97
CA ASP A 223 -18.71 0.02 -26.70
C ASP A 223 -19.96 -0.87 -26.79
N LEU A 224 -21.02 -0.46 -26.10
CA LEU A 224 -22.29 -1.16 -26.22
C LEU A 224 -22.82 -0.94 -27.64
N PRO A 225 -23.23 -2.00 -28.36
CA PRO A 225 -23.88 -1.81 -29.65
C PRO A 225 -25.10 -0.93 -29.45
N GLU A 226 -25.25 0.10 -30.28
CA GLU A 226 -26.47 0.92 -30.28
C GLU A 226 -27.68 -0.02 -30.36
N VAL A 227 -28.49 -0.01 -29.31
CA VAL A 227 -29.74 -0.78 -29.27
C VAL A 227 -30.67 -0.12 -30.29
N PRO A 228 -31.14 -0.83 -31.32
CA PRO A 228 -31.99 -0.26 -32.33
C PRO A 228 -33.37 0.19 -31.83
#